data_adb5512e966c1d63fd67ab4fc4362608
#
_entry.id   adb5512e966c1d63fd67ab4fc4362608
#
_cell.length_a   1.000
_cell.length_b   1.000
_cell.length_c   1.000
_cell.angle_alpha   90.00
_cell.angle_beta   90.00
_cell.angle_gamma   90.00
#
_symmetry.space_group_name_H-M   'P 1'
#
loop_
_entity.id
_entity.type
_entity.pdbx_description
1 polymer ?
#
loop_
_entity_poly.entity_id
_entity_poly.type
_entity_poly.pdbx_seq_one_letter_code
_entity_poly.pdbx_strand_id
1 'polypeptide(L)'
;MKEKTKKIAFLGISTSVALILAYIEAILPPIWTAVPGIKVGLPNLIIILVLYRFGFKYAALVSGVRLIIVSILFGNAMTLAYSVAGAVLSLALMGILKKTDRFSTVGVSIIGAVSHNLGQIIVAIFLFDTVQIGYYMIVLAITGTIAGVFIGIGSNLLLNRTETVKL
;
A
#
# COMPACT_ATOMS: atom_id res chain seq x y z
N MET A 1 19.37 -11.41 22.16
CA MET A 1 19.51 -10.71 20.85
C MET A 1 19.20 -9.23 21.08
N LYS A 2 20.04 -8.31 20.62
CA LYS A 2 19.83 -6.86 20.84
C LYS A 2 18.51 -6.43 20.13
N GLU A 3 17.74 -5.53 20.74
CA GLU A 3 16.46 -5.03 20.16
C GLU A 3 16.59 -4.55 18.71
N LYS A 4 17.70 -3.89 18.38
CA LYS A 4 18.00 -3.46 17.01
C LYS A 4 18.02 -4.63 16.01
N THR A 5 18.60 -5.77 16.39
CA THR A 5 18.68 -6.96 15.52
C THR A 5 17.31 -7.55 15.29
N LYS A 6 16.48 -7.65 16.32
CA LYS A 6 15.10 -8.14 16.17
C LYS A 6 14.27 -7.25 15.24
N LYS A 7 14.40 -5.93 15.40
CA LYS A 7 13.71 -4.95 14.56
C LYS A 7 14.12 -5.07 13.09
N ILE A 8 15.42 -5.18 12.81
CA ILE A 8 15.94 -5.35 11.45
C ILE A 8 15.42 -6.66 10.85
N ALA A 9 15.46 -7.75 11.60
CA ALA A 9 14.93 -9.04 11.16
C ALA A 9 13.42 -8.96 10.82
N PHE A 10 12.64 -8.32 11.69
CA PHE A 10 11.19 -8.13 11.45
C PHE A 10 10.93 -7.30 10.19
N LEU A 11 11.67 -6.22 10.00
CA LEU A 11 11.53 -5.37 8.80
C LEU A 11 11.96 -6.12 7.53
N GLY A 12 13.01 -6.94 7.60
CA GLY A 12 13.44 -7.81 6.50
C GLY A 12 12.36 -8.82 6.11
N ILE A 13 11.80 -9.53 7.09
CA ILE A 13 10.68 -10.47 6.88
C ILE A 13 9.46 -9.73 6.32
N SER A 14 9.12 -8.58 6.88
CA SER A 14 8.00 -7.76 6.39
C SER A 14 8.19 -7.35 4.93
N THR A 15 9.41 -6.93 4.56
CA THR A 15 9.72 -6.57 3.17
C THR A 15 9.59 -7.79 2.25
N SER A 16 10.10 -8.95 2.65
CA SER A 16 10.00 -10.19 1.88
C SER A 16 8.55 -10.62 1.68
N VAL A 17 7.73 -10.58 2.73
CA VAL A 17 6.29 -10.89 2.62
C VAL A 17 5.58 -9.88 1.73
N ALA A 18 5.88 -8.59 1.85
CA ALA A 18 5.31 -7.58 0.97
C ALA A 18 5.69 -7.78 -0.51
N LEU A 19 6.91 -8.26 -0.79
CA LEU A 19 7.34 -8.62 -2.14
C LEU A 19 6.61 -9.85 -2.67
N ILE A 20 6.45 -10.89 -1.86
CA ILE A 20 5.67 -12.09 -2.22
C ILE A 20 4.23 -11.72 -2.53
N LEU A 21 3.60 -10.91 -1.70
CA LEU A 21 2.22 -10.44 -1.94
C LEU A 21 2.11 -9.60 -3.21
N ALA A 22 3.11 -8.76 -3.49
CA ALA A 22 3.17 -7.98 -4.74
C ALA A 22 3.37 -8.88 -5.97
N TYR A 23 4.17 -9.95 -5.85
CA TYR A 23 4.34 -10.94 -6.90
C TYR A 23 3.03 -11.69 -7.16
N ILE A 24 2.37 -12.18 -6.11
CA ILE A 24 1.06 -12.85 -6.24
C ILE A 24 0.08 -11.91 -6.95
N GLU A 25 0.04 -10.64 -6.56
CA GLU A 25 -0.83 -9.64 -7.19
C GLU A 25 -0.46 -9.37 -8.65
N ALA A 26 0.81 -9.48 -9.02
CA ALA A 26 1.29 -9.28 -10.40
C ALA A 26 0.91 -10.44 -11.34
N ILE A 27 0.83 -11.67 -10.81
CA ILE A 27 0.46 -12.86 -11.60
C ILE A 27 -1.07 -13.13 -11.63
N LEU A 28 -1.82 -12.52 -10.70
CA LEU A 28 -3.28 -12.62 -10.74
C LEU A 28 -3.82 -11.87 -11.97
N PRO A 29 -4.74 -12.47 -12.72
CA PRO A 29 -5.41 -11.73 -13.78
C PRO A 29 -6.11 -10.50 -13.18
N PRO A 30 -6.15 -9.37 -13.89
CA PRO A 30 -6.85 -8.20 -13.41
C PRO A 30 -8.30 -8.57 -13.11
N ILE A 31 -8.75 -8.30 -11.88
CA ILE A 31 -10.10 -8.67 -11.41
C ILE A 31 -11.17 -7.98 -12.27
N TRP A 32 -10.79 -6.88 -12.91
CA TRP A 32 -11.64 -6.15 -13.84
C TRP A 32 -10.83 -5.73 -15.07
N THR A 33 -11.08 -6.40 -16.18
CA THR A 33 -10.38 -6.12 -17.45
C THR A 33 -10.74 -4.76 -18.06
N ALA A 34 -11.89 -4.19 -17.66
CA ALA A 34 -12.35 -2.91 -18.18
C ALA A 34 -11.58 -1.69 -17.66
N VAL A 35 -10.89 -1.80 -16.51
CA VAL A 35 -10.11 -0.70 -15.94
C VAL A 35 -8.70 -1.20 -15.63
N PRO A 36 -7.71 -0.87 -16.49
CA PRO A 36 -6.31 -1.21 -16.24
C PRO A 36 -5.83 -0.58 -14.91
N GLY A 37 -5.13 -1.36 -14.10
CA GLY A 37 -4.49 -0.84 -12.89
C GLY A 37 -5.24 -1.10 -11.58
N ILE A 38 -6.45 -1.67 -11.59
CA ILE A 38 -7.11 -2.09 -10.36
C ILE A 38 -6.34 -3.26 -9.76
N LYS A 39 -5.66 -2.98 -8.65
CA LYS A 39 -4.98 -3.96 -7.81
C LYS A 39 -5.67 -4.04 -6.46
N VAL A 40 -5.67 -5.23 -5.86
CA VAL A 40 -6.24 -5.44 -4.52
C VAL A 40 -5.44 -4.69 -3.46
N GLY A 41 -4.15 -4.49 -3.72
CA GLY A 41 -3.25 -3.82 -2.79
C GLY A 41 -2.78 -4.73 -1.66
N LEU A 42 -2.68 -6.05 -1.91
CA LEU A 42 -2.24 -7.03 -0.92
C LEU A 42 -0.97 -6.62 -0.15
N PRO A 43 0.07 -6.05 -0.77
CA PRO A 43 1.25 -5.58 -0.05
C PRO A 43 0.96 -4.50 0.99
N ASN A 44 -0.09 -3.70 0.82
CA ASN A 44 -0.43 -2.63 1.76
C ASN A 44 -0.83 -3.18 3.14
N LEU A 45 -1.27 -4.43 3.22
CA LEU A 45 -1.49 -5.14 4.47
C LEU A 45 -0.24 -5.11 5.37
N ILE A 46 0.92 -5.38 4.79
CA ILE A 46 2.20 -5.33 5.51
C ILE A 46 2.66 -3.89 5.75
N ILE A 47 2.40 -2.98 4.82
CA ILE A 47 2.76 -1.57 5.00
C ILE A 47 2.00 -0.97 6.19
N ILE A 48 0.72 -1.28 6.35
CA ILE A 48 -0.09 -0.85 7.50
C ILE A 48 0.44 -1.49 8.79
N LEU A 49 0.75 -2.79 8.79
CA LEU A 49 1.35 -3.47 9.93
C LEU A 49 2.63 -2.74 10.40
N VAL A 50 3.55 -2.46 9.47
CA VAL A 50 4.80 -1.75 9.77
C VAL A 50 4.54 -0.31 10.22
N LEU A 51 3.58 0.37 9.60
CA LEU A 51 3.18 1.72 9.98
C LEU A 51 2.72 1.77 11.44
N TYR A 52 1.89 0.83 11.87
CA TYR A 52 1.38 0.78 13.23
C TYR A 52 2.43 0.35 14.26
N ARG A 53 3.29 -0.61 13.91
CA ARG A 53 4.32 -1.16 14.82
C ARG A 53 5.54 -0.25 14.97
N PHE A 54 6.05 0.31 13.87
CA PHE A 54 7.34 1.01 13.85
C PHE A 54 7.24 2.46 13.41
N GLY A 55 6.08 2.89 12.92
CA GLY A 55 5.85 4.25 12.49
C GLY A 55 6.18 4.52 11.02
N PHE A 56 5.93 5.76 10.63
CA PHE A 56 5.96 6.23 9.25
C PHE A 56 7.29 5.95 8.51
N LYS A 57 8.43 6.25 9.15
CA LYS A 57 9.76 6.10 8.52
C LYS A 57 10.02 4.68 8.02
N TYR A 58 9.65 3.68 8.83
CA TYR A 58 9.89 2.28 8.50
C TYR A 58 8.88 1.76 7.47
N ALA A 59 7.62 2.22 7.55
CA ALA A 59 6.63 1.91 6.53
C ALA A 59 7.03 2.48 5.16
N ALA A 60 7.54 3.71 5.14
CA ALA A 60 8.06 4.34 3.93
C ALA A 60 9.27 3.58 3.36
N LEU A 61 10.19 3.14 4.23
CA LEU A 61 11.34 2.33 3.81
C LEU A 61 10.91 1.00 3.16
N VAL A 62 10.05 0.24 3.84
CA VAL A 62 9.56 -1.05 3.32
C VAL A 62 8.77 -0.85 2.03
N SER A 63 7.92 0.18 1.96
CA SER A 63 7.17 0.51 0.74
C SER A 63 8.10 0.90 -0.40
N GLY A 64 9.11 1.75 -0.16
CA GLY A 64 10.06 2.20 -1.17
C GLY A 64 10.89 1.04 -1.73
N VAL A 65 11.46 0.20 -0.86
CA VAL A 65 12.22 -1.00 -1.28
C VAL A 65 11.36 -1.93 -2.13
N ARG A 66 10.12 -2.19 -1.68
CA ARG A 66 9.18 -3.01 -2.44
C ARG A 66 8.90 -2.42 -3.83
N LEU A 67 8.61 -1.13 -3.91
CA LEU A 67 8.28 -0.46 -5.17
C LEU A 67 9.42 -0.55 -6.18
N ILE A 68 10.64 -0.29 -5.74
CA ILE A 68 11.83 -0.37 -6.59
C ILE A 68 12.00 -1.79 -7.12
N ILE A 69 11.99 -2.80 -6.24
CA ILE A 69 12.21 -4.20 -6.63
C ILE A 69 11.10 -4.69 -7.57
N VAL A 70 9.83 -4.42 -7.26
CA VAL A 70 8.70 -4.84 -8.10
C VAL A 70 8.74 -4.16 -9.47
N SER A 71 9.15 -2.90 -9.55
CA SER A 71 9.26 -2.18 -10.81
C SER A 71 10.41 -2.68 -11.69
N ILE A 72 11.50 -3.10 -11.08
CA ILE A 72 12.62 -3.72 -11.81
C ILE A 72 12.24 -5.11 -12.34
N LEU A 73 11.53 -5.91 -11.55
CA LEU A 73 11.21 -7.30 -11.89
C LEU A 73 10.01 -7.43 -12.83
N PHE A 74 8.97 -6.61 -12.64
CA PHE A 74 7.66 -6.82 -13.27
C PHE A 74 7.07 -5.54 -13.89
N GLY A 75 7.76 -4.41 -13.79
CA GLY A 75 7.24 -3.11 -14.20
C GLY A 75 8.08 -2.44 -15.29
N ASN A 76 7.79 -1.15 -15.43
CA ASN A 76 8.54 -0.21 -16.27
C ASN A 76 8.56 1.15 -15.56
N ALA A 77 9.25 2.14 -16.15
CA ALA A 77 9.36 3.48 -15.56
C ALA A 77 8.00 4.16 -15.33
N MET A 78 7.03 3.92 -16.20
CA MET A 78 5.68 4.48 -16.08
C MET A 78 4.92 3.85 -14.91
N THR A 79 4.94 2.52 -14.78
CA THR A 79 4.30 1.83 -13.65
C THR A 79 4.97 2.18 -12.32
N LEU A 80 6.27 2.46 -12.31
CA LEU A 80 6.97 2.98 -11.14
C LEU A 80 6.46 4.37 -10.76
N ALA A 81 6.33 5.29 -11.72
CA ALA A 81 5.84 6.65 -11.47
C ALA A 81 4.44 6.65 -10.84
N TYR A 82 3.50 5.87 -11.40
CA TYR A 82 2.16 5.68 -10.81
C TYR A 82 2.22 5.13 -9.39
N SER A 83 3.01 4.07 -9.20
CA SER A 83 3.09 3.38 -7.92
C SER A 83 3.73 4.26 -6.84
N VAL A 84 4.74 5.06 -7.19
CA VAL A 84 5.39 6.00 -6.27
C VAL A 84 4.41 7.10 -5.86
N ALA A 85 3.73 7.74 -6.82
CA ALA A 85 2.76 8.81 -6.51
C ALA A 85 1.62 8.29 -5.62
N GLY A 86 1.07 7.11 -5.95
CA GLY A 86 0.07 6.45 -5.13
C GLY A 86 0.58 6.14 -3.73
N ALA A 87 1.78 5.58 -3.59
CA ALA A 87 2.35 5.23 -2.30
C ALA A 87 2.67 6.45 -1.44
N VAL A 88 3.20 7.52 -2.02
CA VAL A 88 3.50 8.77 -1.31
C VAL A 88 2.23 9.37 -0.74
N LEU A 89 1.19 9.54 -1.56
CA LEU A 89 -0.08 10.11 -1.12
C LEU A 89 -0.77 9.23 -0.07
N SER A 90 -0.81 7.93 -0.31
CA SER A 90 -1.39 6.93 0.60
C SER A 90 -0.69 6.94 1.96
N LEU A 91 0.64 6.81 1.99
CA LEU A 91 1.42 6.80 3.23
C LEU A 91 1.31 8.12 3.99
N ALA A 92 1.33 9.26 3.30
CA ALA A 92 1.17 10.56 3.93
C ALA A 92 -0.15 10.65 4.68
N LEU A 93 -1.27 10.32 4.01
CA LEU A 93 -2.60 10.37 4.63
C LEU A 93 -2.76 9.33 5.73
N MET A 94 -2.33 8.08 5.52
CA MET A 94 -2.36 7.05 6.57
C MET A 94 -1.53 7.46 7.79
N GLY A 95 -0.36 8.08 7.59
CA GLY A 95 0.49 8.56 8.66
C GLY A 95 -0.13 9.69 9.47
N ILE A 96 -0.81 10.62 8.80
CA ILE A 96 -1.55 11.72 9.44
C ILE A 96 -2.72 11.16 10.25
N LEU A 97 -3.55 10.32 9.62
CA LEU A 97 -4.74 9.77 10.26
C LEU A 97 -4.40 8.89 11.47
N LYS A 98 -3.34 8.08 11.36
CA LYS A 98 -2.85 7.29 12.49
C LYS A 98 -2.48 8.17 13.68
N LYS A 99 -1.87 9.35 13.44
CA LYS A 99 -1.49 10.27 14.54
C LYS A 99 -2.68 10.90 15.25
N THR A 100 -3.84 10.95 14.62
CA THR A 100 -5.04 11.55 15.25
C THR A 100 -5.70 10.60 16.25
N ASP A 101 -5.39 9.31 16.23
CA ASP A 101 -5.99 8.23 17.05
C ASP A 101 -7.53 8.17 16.99
N ARG A 102 -8.12 8.85 16.01
CA ARG A 102 -9.59 8.93 15.83
C ARG A 102 -10.12 7.87 14.86
N PHE A 103 -9.25 7.22 14.11
CA PHE A 103 -9.62 6.28 13.06
C PHE A 103 -9.16 4.87 13.39
N SER A 104 -10.04 3.89 13.15
CA SER A 104 -9.66 2.48 13.23
C SER A 104 -8.64 2.13 12.15
N THR A 105 -7.91 1.02 12.33
CA THR A 105 -6.99 0.49 11.32
C THR A 105 -7.68 0.30 9.96
N VAL A 106 -8.96 -0.13 9.98
CA VAL A 106 -9.77 -0.27 8.76
C VAL A 106 -10.04 1.07 8.11
N GLY A 107 -10.41 2.09 8.88
CA GLY A 107 -10.63 3.44 8.35
C GLY A 107 -9.37 4.03 7.72
N VAL A 108 -8.21 3.87 8.38
CA VAL A 108 -6.91 4.29 7.85
C VAL A 108 -6.58 3.54 6.56
N SER A 109 -6.88 2.24 6.49
CA SER A 109 -6.66 1.42 5.31
C SER A 109 -7.52 1.86 4.11
N ILE A 110 -8.81 2.16 4.33
CA ILE A 110 -9.72 2.64 3.28
C ILE A 110 -9.19 3.94 2.67
N ILE A 111 -8.88 4.92 3.53
CA ILE A 111 -8.36 6.20 3.06
C ILE A 111 -7.01 6.01 2.36
N GLY A 112 -6.17 5.11 2.86
CA GLY A 112 -4.92 4.73 2.21
C GLY A 112 -5.13 4.16 0.80
N ALA A 113 -6.09 3.26 0.62
CA ALA A 113 -6.39 2.64 -0.68
C ALA A 113 -6.96 3.66 -1.68
N VAL A 114 -7.93 4.47 -1.26
CA VAL A 114 -8.55 5.50 -2.12
C VAL A 114 -7.52 6.56 -2.51
N SER A 115 -6.70 7.02 -1.57
CA SER A 115 -5.66 8.02 -1.85
C SER A 115 -4.52 7.46 -2.71
N HIS A 116 -4.22 6.18 -2.61
CA HIS A 116 -3.28 5.52 -3.51
C HIS A 116 -3.77 5.59 -4.96
N ASN A 117 -5.04 5.24 -5.20
CA ASN A 117 -5.66 5.34 -6.51
C ASN A 117 -5.69 6.79 -7.02
N LEU A 118 -6.00 7.75 -6.14
CA LEU A 118 -5.97 9.16 -6.48
C LEU A 118 -4.58 9.62 -6.95
N GLY A 119 -3.52 9.22 -6.25
CA GLY A 119 -2.15 9.53 -6.65
C GLY A 119 -1.79 8.96 -8.01
N GLN A 120 -2.25 7.76 -8.33
CA GLN A 120 -2.06 7.14 -9.65
C GLN A 120 -2.81 7.91 -10.75
N ILE A 121 -4.07 8.27 -10.52
CA ILE A 121 -4.87 9.05 -11.49
C ILE A 121 -4.25 10.42 -11.77
N ILE A 122 -3.76 11.11 -10.73
CA ILE A 122 -3.09 12.39 -10.91
C ILE A 122 -1.92 12.26 -11.89
N VAL A 123 -1.04 11.28 -11.69
CA VAL A 123 0.10 11.05 -12.60
C VAL A 123 -0.38 10.64 -13.98
N ALA A 124 -1.43 9.83 -14.09
CA ALA A 124 -1.99 9.43 -15.38
C ALA A 124 -2.51 10.64 -16.18
N ILE A 125 -3.22 11.56 -15.53
CA ILE A 125 -3.69 12.80 -16.18
C ILE A 125 -2.51 13.61 -16.71
N PHE A 126 -1.45 13.78 -15.91
CA PHE A 126 -0.26 14.54 -16.35
C PHE A 126 0.50 13.86 -17.49
N LEU A 127 0.61 12.55 -17.49
CA LEU A 127 1.38 11.83 -18.52
C LEU A 127 0.65 11.72 -19.86
N PHE A 128 -0.69 11.63 -19.83
CA PHE A 128 -1.49 11.49 -21.05
C PHE A 128 -2.17 12.79 -21.49
N ASP A 129 -1.97 13.88 -20.73
CA ASP A 129 -2.62 15.17 -20.97
C ASP A 129 -4.14 15.05 -21.21
N THR A 130 -4.79 14.18 -20.43
CA THR A 130 -6.19 13.80 -20.64
C THR A 130 -6.93 13.81 -19.30
N VAL A 131 -7.70 14.87 -19.04
CA VAL A 131 -8.50 15.05 -17.81
C VAL A 131 -9.61 13.98 -17.67
N GLN A 132 -10.08 13.45 -18.78
CA GLN A 132 -11.12 12.41 -18.84
C GLN A 132 -10.76 11.14 -18.06
N ILE A 133 -9.47 10.86 -17.90
CA ILE A 133 -8.98 9.76 -17.04
C ILE A 133 -9.49 9.92 -15.60
N GLY A 134 -9.74 11.16 -15.15
CA GLY A 134 -10.30 11.45 -13.83
C GLY A 134 -11.66 10.79 -13.56
N TYR A 135 -12.46 10.51 -14.57
CA TYR A 135 -13.75 9.81 -14.41
C TYR A 135 -13.59 8.40 -13.86
N TYR A 136 -12.45 7.73 -14.13
CA TYR A 136 -12.14 6.42 -13.54
C TYR A 136 -11.97 6.48 -12.03
N MET A 137 -11.74 7.66 -11.45
CA MET A 137 -11.59 7.79 -10.01
C MET A 137 -12.83 7.35 -9.24
N ILE A 138 -14.04 7.49 -9.83
CA ILE A 138 -15.30 7.04 -9.19
C ILE A 138 -15.25 5.52 -8.96
N VAL A 139 -14.90 4.76 -10.01
CA VAL A 139 -14.80 3.30 -9.94
C VAL A 139 -13.66 2.89 -9.00
N LEU A 140 -12.51 3.58 -9.10
CA LEU A 140 -11.34 3.30 -8.27
C LEU A 140 -11.58 3.65 -6.78
N ALA A 141 -12.42 4.64 -6.48
CA ALA A 141 -12.81 4.96 -5.11
C ALA A 141 -13.68 3.85 -4.49
N ILE A 142 -14.63 3.33 -5.26
CA ILE A 142 -15.50 2.23 -4.80
C ILE A 142 -14.67 0.95 -4.59
N THR A 143 -13.91 0.54 -5.59
CA THR A 143 -13.08 -0.67 -5.51
C THR A 143 -11.97 -0.54 -4.48
N GLY A 144 -11.35 0.64 -4.37
CA GLY A 144 -10.36 0.96 -3.35
C GLY A 144 -10.95 0.91 -1.95
N THR A 145 -12.19 1.36 -1.76
CA THR A 145 -12.89 1.25 -0.47
C THR A 145 -13.09 -0.21 -0.09
N ILE A 146 -13.60 -1.02 -1.00
CA ILE A 146 -13.81 -2.46 -0.76
C ILE A 146 -12.48 -3.14 -0.43
N ALA A 147 -11.46 -2.93 -1.26
CA ALA A 147 -10.12 -3.48 -1.02
C ALA A 147 -9.55 -3.00 0.33
N GLY A 148 -9.71 -1.70 0.63
CA GLY A 148 -9.26 -1.10 1.89
C GLY A 148 -9.91 -1.71 3.12
N VAL A 149 -11.19 -2.11 3.06
CA VAL A 149 -11.86 -2.84 4.14
C VAL A 149 -11.19 -4.19 4.38
N PHE A 150 -11.01 -5.00 3.34
CA PHE A 150 -10.38 -6.33 3.47
C PHE A 150 -8.93 -6.24 3.96
N ILE A 151 -8.15 -5.33 3.38
CA ILE A 151 -6.77 -5.09 3.80
C ILE A 151 -6.70 -4.58 5.24
N GLY A 152 -7.60 -3.68 5.62
CA GLY A 152 -7.66 -3.14 6.98
C GLY A 152 -8.01 -4.19 8.02
N ILE A 153 -8.98 -5.07 7.74
CA ILE A 153 -9.33 -6.20 8.62
C ILE A 153 -8.12 -7.15 8.73
N GLY A 154 -7.51 -7.54 7.61
CA GLY A 154 -6.33 -8.40 7.60
C GLY A 154 -5.15 -7.80 8.37
N SER A 155 -4.89 -6.48 8.19
CA SER A 155 -3.84 -5.78 8.92
C SER A 155 -4.11 -5.75 10.43
N ASN A 156 -5.36 -5.52 10.84
CA ASN A 156 -5.75 -5.52 12.24
C ASN A 156 -5.57 -6.89 12.90
N LEU A 157 -5.93 -7.96 12.18
CA LEU A 157 -5.70 -9.34 12.65
C LEU A 157 -4.20 -9.63 12.82
N LEU A 158 -3.37 -9.20 11.88
CA LEU A 158 -1.91 -9.34 11.99
C LEU A 158 -1.34 -8.51 13.14
N LEU A 159 -1.81 -7.29 13.36
CA LEU A 159 -1.41 -6.46 14.48
C LEU A 159 -1.65 -7.18 15.81
N ASN A 160 -2.86 -7.66 16.04
CA ASN A 160 -3.22 -8.39 17.26
C ASN A 160 -2.37 -9.65 17.47
N ARG A 161 -2.06 -10.38 16.40
CA ARG A 161 -1.21 -11.58 16.48
C ARG A 161 0.27 -11.27 16.72
N THR A 162 0.73 -10.14 16.23
CA THR A 162 2.15 -9.76 16.37
C THR A 162 2.43 -8.95 17.63
N GLU A 163 1.43 -8.47 18.37
CA GLU A 163 1.60 -7.78 19.65
C GLU A 163 2.35 -8.63 20.69
N THR A 164 2.15 -9.95 20.66
CA THR A 164 2.84 -10.90 21.55
C THR A 164 4.34 -11.02 21.27
N VAL A 165 4.79 -10.60 20.09
CA VAL A 165 6.21 -10.58 19.72
C VAL A 165 6.86 -9.33 20.34
N LYS A 166 7.43 -9.49 21.53
CA LYS A 166 8.25 -8.45 22.18
C LYS A 166 9.50 -8.20 21.32
N LEU A 167 9.51 -7.05 20.65
CA LEU A 167 10.62 -6.56 19.83
C LEU A 167 11.51 -5.64 20.64
#